data_ef793367d5629fd192df1ec83de1c151
#
_entry.id   ef793367d5629fd192df1ec83de1c151
#
_cell.length_a   1.000
_cell.length_b   1.000
_cell.length_c   1.000
_cell.angle_alpha   90.00
_cell.angle_beta   90.00
_cell.angle_gamma   90.00
#
_symmetry.space_group_name_H-M   'P 1'
#
loop_
_entity.id
_entity.type
_entity.pdbx_description
1 polymer ?
#
loop_
_entity_poly.entity_id
_entity_poly.type
_entity_poly.pdbx_seq_one_letter_code
_entity_poly.pdbx_strand_id
1 'polypeptide(L)'
;MSDTLATSFRVLNYSGMLFNKGNTRCPLSSIIGGRAKTTNHVEFVTGQEYTTGGGEQPAISETASLTAPEASVITRTQKTNVTQIFMEAVGISYAKQSNMGTLSGLNVANQQANPINELDFQVAAKMQKVNRDIEFTFIQGTFNKATSDATINKTRGLVEAITTNTKAMSSKPLGLWDIADMVKKIYGANAPTDGLCLWCDATTLFQVNADAVQNGLTVVPAAREINGIALSSVVTPIGVVYLYLGECLPAGTALLLNLNAVSYTHLTLPTTSR
;
A
#
# COMPACT_ATOMS: atom_id res chain seq x y z
N MET A 1 20.78 -4.93 -49.20
CA MET A 1 19.87 -5.06 -50.35
C MET A 1 18.76 -4.03 -50.15
N SER A 2 18.72 -3.01 -51.03
CA SER A 2 17.63 -2.05 -50.97
C SER A 2 16.42 -2.76 -51.55
N ASP A 3 15.41 -2.87 -50.73
CA ASP A 3 14.11 -3.44 -51.10
C ASP A 3 13.42 -2.45 -52.04
N THR A 4 13.44 -2.76 -53.36
CA THR A 4 12.88 -1.90 -54.41
C THR A 4 11.41 -2.19 -54.70
N LEU A 5 10.79 -3.06 -53.93
CA LEU A 5 9.39 -3.44 -54.10
C LEU A 5 8.48 -2.65 -53.18
N ALA A 6 7.65 -1.81 -53.80
CA ALA A 6 6.47 -1.16 -53.19
C ALA A 6 6.73 -0.31 -51.92
N THR A 7 7.57 0.71 -52.03
CA THR A 7 7.88 1.64 -50.94
C THR A 7 6.78 2.66 -50.61
N SER A 8 5.73 2.77 -51.44
CA SER A 8 4.69 3.78 -51.31
C SER A 8 3.63 3.49 -50.22
N PHE A 9 3.53 2.27 -49.72
CA PHE A 9 2.55 1.87 -48.72
C PHE A 9 3.17 1.01 -47.60
N ARG A 10 4.25 1.45 -47.04
CA ARG A 10 4.83 0.76 -45.88
C ARG A 10 4.01 1.07 -44.62
N VAL A 11 2.89 0.39 -44.49
CA VAL A 11 2.15 0.39 -43.22
C VAL A 11 2.86 -0.58 -42.29
N LEU A 12 3.39 -0.05 -41.18
CA LEU A 12 3.90 -0.87 -40.10
C LEU A 12 2.74 -1.67 -39.52
N ASN A 13 2.71 -2.95 -39.81
CA ASN A 13 1.71 -3.85 -39.23
C ASN A 13 2.08 -4.11 -37.79
N TYR A 14 1.30 -3.52 -36.87
CA TYR A 14 1.46 -3.71 -35.45
C TYR A 14 0.60 -4.91 -35.02
N SER A 15 1.17 -6.10 -35.05
CA SER A 15 0.51 -7.34 -34.60
C SER A 15 0.84 -7.70 -33.16
N GLY A 16 1.36 -6.76 -32.38
CA GLY A 16 1.84 -7.00 -31.01
C GLY A 16 0.94 -6.44 -29.93
N MET A 17 0.92 -7.09 -28.78
CA MET A 17 0.32 -6.54 -27.57
C MET A 17 1.15 -5.37 -27.05
N LEU A 18 0.50 -4.30 -26.65
CA LEU A 18 1.15 -3.16 -25.99
C LEU A 18 1.55 -3.55 -24.56
N PHE A 19 2.85 -3.58 -24.29
CA PHE A 19 3.37 -3.88 -22.95
C PHE A 19 3.78 -2.60 -22.22
N ASN A 20 3.27 -2.42 -21.02
CA ASN A 20 3.77 -1.42 -20.12
C ASN A 20 5.04 -1.93 -19.42
N LYS A 21 6.18 -1.26 -19.64
CA LYS A 21 7.45 -1.57 -18.94
C LYS A 21 7.45 -1.11 -17.47
N GLY A 22 6.56 -0.19 -17.11
CA GLY A 22 6.41 0.28 -15.73
C GLY A 22 5.70 -0.75 -14.87
N ASN A 23 6.07 -0.83 -13.60
CA ASN A 23 5.30 -1.61 -12.63
C ASN A 23 3.96 -0.91 -12.37
N THR A 24 2.86 -1.62 -12.61
CA THR A 24 1.48 -1.13 -12.44
C THR A 24 0.78 -1.74 -11.23
N ARG A 25 1.47 -2.59 -10.48
CA ARG A 25 0.89 -3.30 -9.35
C ARG A 25 0.69 -2.36 -8.16
N CYS A 26 -0.52 -2.35 -7.62
CA CYS A 26 -0.92 -1.57 -6.44
C CYS A 26 -1.64 -2.51 -5.45
N PRO A 27 -0.93 -3.48 -4.84
CA PRO A 27 -1.56 -4.51 -4.03
C PRO A 27 -2.15 -3.98 -2.73
N LEU A 28 -1.49 -3.05 -2.04
CA LEU A 28 -1.99 -2.49 -0.78
C LEU A 28 -3.27 -1.70 -1.01
N SER A 29 -3.28 -0.80 -2.00
CA SER A 29 -4.47 -0.02 -2.37
C SER A 29 -5.66 -0.91 -2.74
N SER A 30 -5.41 -2.03 -3.43
CA SER A 30 -6.46 -3.01 -3.77
C SER A 30 -7.05 -3.68 -2.53
N ILE A 31 -6.21 -4.06 -1.55
CA ILE A 31 -6.66 -4.73 -0.33
C ILE A 31 -7.44 -3.79 0.57
N ILE A 32 -6.96 -2.56 0.75
CA ILE A 32 -7.61 -1.58 1.63
C ILE A 32 -8.74 -0.81 0.95
N GLY A 33 -8.92 -0.98 -0.37
CA GLY A 33 -9.90 -0.25 -1.18
C GLY A 33 -11.33 -0.30 -0.64
N GLY A 34 -11.73 -1.44 -0.07
CA GLY A 34 -13.04 -1.60 0.59
C GLY A 34 -13.15 -0.98 1.99
N ARG A 35 -12.09 -0.38 2.53
CA ARG A 35 -12.03 0.18 3.89
C ARG A 35 -11.81 1.70 3.87
N ALA A 36 -12.45 2.36 2.94
CA ALA A 36 -12.41 3.81 2.80
C ALA A 36 -13.11 4.49 3.98
N LYS A 37 -12.46 5.49 4.55
CA LYS A 37 -13.05 6.43 5.49
C LYS A 37 -13.09 7.82 4.85
N THR A 38 -14.12 8.57 5.15
CA THR A 38 -14.31 9.92 4.63
C THR A 38 -14.03 10.96 5.70
N THR A 39 -13.46 12.07 5.32
CA THR A 39 -13.28 13.25 6.18
C THR A 39 -13.63 14.51 5.42
N ASN A 40 -14.08 15.53 6.13
CA ASN A 40 -14.29 16.88 5.61
C ASN A 40 -13.18 17.86 6.05
N HIS A 41 -12.18 17.37 6.78
CA HIS A 41 -11.03 18.15 7.21
C HIS A 41 -9.73 17.64 6.57
N VAL A 42 -8.80 18.55 6.33
CA VAL A 42 -7.47 18.22 5.80
C VAL A 42 -6.69 17.36 6.77
N GLU A 43 -6.80 17.63 8.07
CA GLU A 43 -6.18 16.86 9.14
C GLU A 43 -7.20 15.93 9.78
N PHE A 44 -6.82 14.68 10.03
CA PHE A 44 -7.69 13.68 10.63
C PHE A 44 -6.92 12.82 11.64
N VAL A 45 -7.63 12.29 12.63
CA VAL A 45 -7.08 11.42 13.66
C VAL A 45 -6.94 10.01 13.11
N THR A 46 -5.75 9.44 13.20
CA THR A 46 -5.46 8.05 12.78
C THR A 46 -5.57 7.07 13.92
N GLY A 47 -5.27 7.48 15.15
CA GLY A 47 -5.33 6.63 16.34
C GLY A 47 -5.38 7.41 17.62
N GLN A 48 -5.90 6.77 18.66
CA GLN A 48 -5.88 7.25 20.04
C GLN A 48 -5.24 6.19 20.90
N GLU A 49 -4.32 6.60 21.75
CA GLU A 49 -3.60 5.73 22.66
C GLU A 49 -3.87 6.17 24.10
N TYR A 50 -4.14 5.22 24.99
CA TYR A 50 -4.21 5.43 26.41
C TYR A 50 -3.69 4.19 27.14
N THR A 51 -3.20 4.38 28.35
CA THR A 51 -2.70 3.29 29.19
C THR A 51 -3.49 3.30 30.50
N THR A 52 -4.07 2.18 30.83
CA THR A 52 -4.81 2.00 32.12
C THR A 52 -3.92 1.58 33.28
N GLY A 53 -2.62 1.32 33.00
CA GLY A 53 -1.71 0.70 33.95
C GLY A 53 -1.72 -0.82 33.86
N GLY A 54 -0.72 -1.46 34.46
CA GLY A 54 -0.62 -2.93 34.58
C GLY A 54 -1.57 -3.48 35.60
N GLY A 55 -1.86 -4.78 35.53
CA GLY A 55 -2.57 -5.48 36.59
C GLY A 55 -1.64 -5.68 37.79
N GLU A 56 -1.88 -4.97 38.90
CA GLU A 56 -1.17 -5.11 40.17
C GLU A 56 -2.14 -5.62 41.23
N GLN A 57 -1.62 -6.40 42.18
CA GLN A 57 -2.44 -6.81 43.30
C GLN A 57 -2.63 -5.58 44.21
N PRO A 58 -3.89 -5.11 44.42
CA PRO A 58 -4.12 -3.98 45.30
C PRO A 58 -3.67 -4.28 46.72
N ALA A 59 -2.83 -3.41 47.30
CA ALA A 59 -2.36 -3.50 48.67
C ALA A 59 -3.00 -2.40 49.52
N ILE A 60 -4.30 -2.52 49.77
CA ILE A 60 -5.06 -1.58 50.59
C ILE A 60 -5.26 -2.24 51.96
N SER A 61 -4.74 -1.61 53.05
CA SER A 61 -4.98 -2.05 54.42
C SER A 61 -6.42 -1.69 54.85
N GLU A 62 -6.92 -2.41 55.84
CA GLU A 62 -8.25 -2.14 56.40
C GLU A 62 -8.40 -0.69 56.90
N THR A 63 -7.35 -0.16 57.52
CA THR A 63 -7.31 1.25 57.95
C THR A 63 -7.29 2.22 56.77
N ALA A 64 -6.53 1.92 55.70
CA ALA A 64 -6.44 2.75 54.51
C ALA A 64 -7.75 2.75 53.72
N SER A 65 -8.57 1.70 53.83
CA SER A 65 -9.87 1.61 53.16
C SER A 65 -10.91 2.62 53.64
N LEU A 66 -10.67 3.22 54.83
CA LEU A 66 -11.52 4.28 55.38
C LEU A 66 -11.28 5.65 54.75
N THR A 67 -10.20 5.81 54.03
CA THR A 67 -9.85 7.07 53.38
C THR A 67 -10.05 6.93 51.85
N ALA A 68 -10.75 7.89 51.23
CA ALA A 68 -10.94 7.88 49.80
C ALA A 68 -9.58 7.99 49.06
N PRO A 69 -9.31 7.15 48.04
CA PRO A 69 -8.09 7.25 47.26
C PRO A 69 -8.01 8.59 46.52
N GLU A 70 -6.79 9.04 46.26
CA GLU A 70 -6.58 10.22 45.43
C GLU A 70 -7.07 10.01 44.02
N ALA A 71 -7.74 11.02 43.45
CA ALA A 71 -8.25 10.96 42.06
C ALA A 71 -7.08 10.96 41.09
N SER A 72 -7.04 9.96 40.24
CA SER A 72 -6.10 9.87 39.10
C SER A 72 -6.80 10.03 37.79
N VAL A 73 -6.12 10.62 36.78
CA VAL A 73 -6.66 10.86 35.45
C VAL A 73 -5.87 10.04 34.44
N ILE A 74 -6.58 9.27 33.61
CA ILE A 74 -6.00 8.58 32.48
C ILE A 74 -5.96 9.55 31.29
N THR A 75 -4.76 9.88 30.84
CA THR A 75 -4.55 10.75 29.68
C THR A 75 -4.62 9.95 28.38
N ARG A 76 -5.21 10.56 27.36
CA ARG A 76 -5.27 10.01 25.99
C ARG A 76 -4.43 10.87 25.07
N THR A 77 -3.63 10.23 24.24
CA THR A 77 -2.86 10.88 23.17
C THR A 77 -3.48 10.55 21.81
N GLN A 78 -3.43 11.50 20.89
CA GLN A 78 -3.95 11.33 19.54
C GLN A 78 -2.82 11.46 18.53
N LYS A 79 -2.80 10.55 17.55
CA LYS A 79 -1.94 10.66 16.37
C LYS A 79 -2.78 11.13 15.19
N THR A 80 -2.28 12.13 14.48
CA THR A 80 -2.96 12.72 13.32
C THR A 80 -2.19 12.46 12.03
N ASN A 81 -2.90 12.53 10.93
CA ASN A 81 -2.36 12.52 9.57
C ASN A 81 -3.07 13.59 8.75
N VAL A 82 -2.54 13.89 7.55
CA VAL A 82 -3.10 14.88 6.65
C VAL A 82 -3.44 14.25 5.30
N THR A 83 -4.43 14.82 4.62
CA THR A 83 -4.76 14.45 3.25
C THR A 83 -3.78 15.09 2.27
N GLN A 84 -3.51 14.42 1.15
CA GLN A 84 -2.60 14.86 0.10
C GLN A 84 -3.36 14.94 -1.23
N ILE A 85 -3.00 15.89 -2.08
CA ILE A 85 -3.58 16.07 -3.41
C ILE A 85 -2.71 15.30 -4.41
N PHE A 86 -3.35 14.47 -5.24
CA PHE A 86 -2.75 13.81 -6.39
C PHE A 86 -3.39 14.38 -7.65
N MET A 87 -2.58 14.86 -8.58
CA MET A 87 -3.05 15.46 -9.82
C MET A 87 -2.09 15.16 -10.97
N GLU A 88 -2.64 14.74 -12.10
CA GLU A 88 -1.92 14.56 -13.36
C GLU A 88 -2.68 15.26 -14.47
N ALA A 89 -1.97 15.82 -15.42
CA ALA A 89 -2.54 16.47 -16.60
C ALA A 89 -2.26 15.67 -17.87
N VAL A 90 -3.22 15.67 -18.79
CA VAL A 90 -3.08 15.09 -20.14
C VAL A 90 -3.19 16.21 -21.14
N GLY A 91 -2.16 16.34 -22.00
CA GLY A 91 -2.17 17.28 -23.12
C GLY A 91 -2.08 16.52 -24.44
N ILE A 92 -3.03 16.72 -25.33
CA ILE A 92 -3.06 16.10 -26.65
C ILE A 92 -3.29 17.19 -27.69
N SER A 93 -2.49 17.18 -28.77
CA SER A 93 -2.69 18.09 -29.89
C SER A 93 -3.91 17.67 -30.74
N TYR A 94 -4.55 18.61 -31.38
CA TYR A 94 -5.69 18.34 -32.30
C TYR A 94 -5.32 17.35 -33.40
N ALA A 95 -4.11 17.42 -33.93
CA ALA A 95 -3.64 16.50 -34.95
C ALA A 95 -3.56 15.05 -34.47
N LYS A 96 -3.14 14.82 -33.22
CA LYS A 96 -3.12 13.48 -32.61
C LYS A 96 -4.51 12.98 -32.24
N GLN A 97 -5.37 13.87 -31.80
CA GLN A 97 -6.75 13.53 -31.46
C GLN A 97 -7.58 13.14 -32.70
N SER A 98 -7.32 13.78 -33.85
CA SER A 98 -8.02 13.51 -35.09
C SER A 98 -7.38 12.36 -35.90
N ASN A 99 -6.17 11.90 -35.54
CA ASN A 99 -5.48 10.84 -36.27
C ASN A 99 -6.02 9.47 -35.87
N MET A 100 -7.12 9.07 -36.51
CA MET A 100 -7.74 7.76 -36.33
C MET A 100 -7.13 6.67 -37.24
N GLY A 101 -6.07 6.97 -37.99
CA GLY A 101 -5.40 6.01 -38.89
C GLY A 101 -6.23 5.56 -40.08
N THR A 102 -7.36 6.23 -40.36
CA THR A 102 -8.21 5.92 -41.52
C THR A 102 -8.17 7.05 -42.54
N LEU A 103 -7.89 6.72 -43.77
CA LEU A 103 -8.02 7.62 -44.90
C LEU A 103 -9.44 7.50 -45.50
N SER A 104 -10.14 8.61 -45.67
CA SER A 104 -11.50 8.61 -46.27
C SER A 104 -11.50 7.94 -47.64
N GLY A 105 -12.31 6.90 -47.81
CA GLY A 105 -12.44 6.16 -49.08
C GLY A 105 -11.60 4.89 -49.22
N LEU A 106 -10.66 4.61 -48.29
CA LEU A 106 -9.95 3.33 -48.26
C LEU A 106 -10.35 2.55 -46.97
N ASN A 107 -11.29 1.63 -47.13
CA ASN A 107 -11.55 0.61 -46.14
C ASN A 107 -10.41 -0.42 -46.15
N VAL A 108 -9.39 -0.22 -45.37
CA VAL A 108 -8.43 -1.29 -45.11
C VAL A 108 -9.07 -2.16 -44.01
N ALA A 109 -9.75 -3.21 -44.49
CA ALA A 109 -10.38 -4.18 -43.60
C ALA A 109 -9.33 -4.72 -42.60
N ASN A 110 -9.64 -4.64 -41.29
CA ASN A 110 -8.90 -5.22 -40.17
C ASN A 110 -7.58 -4.56 -39.76
N GLN A 111 -7.34 -3.30 -40.02
CA GLN A 111 -6.23 -2.60 -39.36
C GLN A 111 -6.68 -1.79 -38.16
N GLN A 112 -6.72 -2.42 -37.03
CA GLN A 112 -6.66 -1.71 -35.73
C GLN A 112 -5.18 -1.36 -35.43
N ALA A 113 -4.64 -0.39 -36.15
CA ALA A 113 -3.22 -0.06 -36.06
C ALA A 113 -2.88 0.89 -34.90
N ASN A 114 -3.85 1.57 -34.31
CA ASN A 114 -3.63 2.48 -33.18
C ASN A 114 -4.72 2.29 -32.13
N PRO A 115 -4.44 2.58 -30.86
CA PRO A 115 -5.49 2.68 -29.86
C PRO A 115 -6.57 3.64 -30.38
N ILE A 116 -7.80 3.18 -30.37
CA ILE A 116 -8.97 3.80 -31.02
C ILE A 116 -9.18 5.25 -30.54
N ASN A 117 -8.64 5.59 -29.39
CA ASN A 117 -8.67 6.93 -28.82
C ASN A 117 -7.38 7.20 -28.04
N GLU A 118 -6.53 8.06 -28.57
CA GLU A 118 -5.27 8.44 -27.91
C GLU A 118 -5.53 9.14 -26.56
N LEU A 119 -6.63 9.90 -26.44
CA LEU A 119 -7.01 10.55 -25.18
C LEU A 119 -7.30 9.52 -24.11
N ASP A 120 -8.11 8.51 -24.40
CA ASP A 120 -8.47 7.47 -23.43
C ASP A 120 -7.24 6.65 -23.01
N PHE A 121 -6.36 6.37 -23.94
CA PHE A 121 -5.09 5.70 -23.64
C PHE A 121 -4.24 6.54 -22.68
N GLN A 122 -4.07 7.84 -22.96
CA GLN A 122 -3.27 8.74 -22.12
C GLN A 122 -3.90 8.91 -20.72
N VAL A 123 -5.23 9.03 -20.66
CA VAL A 123 -5.96 9.11 -19.38
C VAL A 123 -5.75 7.82 -18.58
N ALA A 124 -5.93 6.66 -19.20
CA ALA A 124 -5.72 5.36 -18.53
C ALA A 124 -4.28 5.20 -18.02
N ALA A 125 -3.28 5.57 -18.82
CA ALA A 125 -1.87 5.52 -18.43
C ALA A 125 -1.56 6.46 -17.26
N LYS A 126 -2.10 7.69 -17.27
CA LYS A 126 -1.95 8.65 -16.18
C LYS A 126 -2.67 8.21 -14.91
N MET A 127 -3.84 7.59 -15.02
CA MET A 127 -4.54 7.01 -13.87
C MET A 127 -3.74 5.87 -13.23
N GLN A 128 -3.09 5.02 -14.03
CA GLN A 128 -2.17 4.01 -13.50
C GLN A 128 -1.01 4.64 -12.73
N LYS A 129 -0.45 5.76 -13.25
CA LYS A 129 0.60 6.49 -12.54
C LYS A 129 0.09 7.06 -11.21
N VAL A 130 -1.07 7.69 -11.18
CA VAL A 130 -1.67 8.24 -9.95
C VAL A 130 -1.90 7.12 -8.92
N ASN A 131 -2.42 5.98 -9.33
CA ASN A 131 -2.60 4.83 -8.43
C ASN A 131 -1.26 4.35 -7.84
N ARG A 132 -0.21 4.37 -8.64
CA ARG A 132 1.15 4.04 -8.21
C ARG A 132 1.70 5.04 -7.19
N ASP A 133 1.50 6.33 -7.44
CA ASP A 133 1.92 7.41 -6.56
C ASP A 133 1.18 7.34 -5.21
N ILE A 134 -0.10 6.96 -5.21
CA ILE A 134 -0.91 6.70 -4.01
C ILE A 134 -0.34 5.49 -3.25
N GLU A 135 -0.08 4.38 -3.93
CA GLU A 135 0.52 3.17 -3.32
C GLU A 135 1.87 3.49 -2.67
N PHE A 136 2.73 4.21 -3.39
CA PHE A 136 4.02 4.66 -2.86
C PHE A 136 3.86 5.54 -1.62
N THR A 137 2.92 6.46 -1.65
CA THR A 137 2.64 7.37 -0.53
C THR A 137 2.09 6.63 0.68
N PHE A 138 1.25 5.64 0.50
CA PHE A 138 0.75 4.82 1.61
C PHE A 138 1.88 4.04 2.31
N ILE A 139 2.90 3.64 1.58
CA ILE A 139 4.01 2.86 2.12
C ILE A 139 5.15 3.77 2.61
N GLN A 140 5.66 4.66 1.77
CA GLN A 140 6.87 5.46 2.03
C GLN A 140 6.61 6.96 2.21
N GLY A 141 5.35 7.39 2.29
CA GLY A 141 5.05 8.81 2.44
C GLY A 141 5.70 9.42 3.67
N THR A 142 6.30 10.61 3.52
CA THR A 142 6.86 11.39 4.62
C THR A 142 5.87 12.47 5.04
N PHE A 143 5.62 12.56 6.34
CA PHE A 143 4.64 13.51 6.88
C PHE A 143 5.08 14.96 6.73
N ASN A 144 4.21 15.79 6.18
CA ASN A 144 4.35 17.23 6.23
C ASN A 144 2.96 17.88 6.34
N LYS A 145 2.76 18.67 7.37
CA LYS A 145 1.55 19.49 7.53
C LYS A 145 1.82 20.88 7.00
N ALA A 146 1.04 21.32 6.05
CA ALA A 146 1.12 22.66 5.49
C ALA A 146 0.80 23.72 6.55
N THR A 147 1.64 24.74 6.62
CA THR A 147 1.47 25.91 7.50
C THR A 147 0.91 27.12 6.74
N SER A 148 0.87 27.05 5.42
CA SER A 148 0.33 28.08 4.52
C SER A 148 -0.14 27.43 3.22
N ASP A 149 -0.94 28.15 2.42
CA ASP A 149 -1.44 27.67 1.13
C ASP A 149 -0.34 27.36 0.11
N ALA A 150 0.86 27.93 0.30
CA ALA A 150 2.03 27.67 -0.54
C ALA A 150 2.79 26.42 -0.15
N THR A 151 2.52 25.83 1.02
CA THR A 151 3.20 24.63 1.49
C THR A 151 2.39 23.38 1.17
N ILE A 152 3.10 22.26 0.95
CA ILE A 152 2.49 21.01 0.49
C ILE A 152 2.14 20.12 1.69
N ASN A 153 0.90 19.66 1.75
CA ASN A 153 0.52 18.57 2.65
C ASN A 153 1.03 17.24 2.09
N LYS A 154 1.71 16.45 2.93
CA LYS A 154 2.16 15.12 2.61
C LYS A 154 1.64 14.13 3.65
N THR A 155 0.98 13.10 3.18
CA THR A 155 0.45 12.02 4.03
C THR A 155 1.58 11.16 4.58
N ARG A 156 1.49 10.82 5.88
CA ARG A 156 2.41 9.87 6.52
C ARG A 156 2.16 8.46 6.00
N GLY A 157 3.20 7.80 5.53
CA GLY A 157 3.18 6.41 5.11
C GLY A 157 3.39 5.42 6.27
N LEU A 158 3.21 4.14 5.98
CA LEU A 158 3.34 3.06 6.97
C LEU A 158 4.75 2.97 7.55
N VAL A 159 5.79 3.12 6.71
CA VAL A 159 7.19 3.05 7.15
C VAL A 159 7.51 4.13 8.17
N GLU A 160 7.08 5.36 7.94
CA GLU A 160 7.29 6.47 8.88
C GLU A 160 6.41 6.34 10.13
N ALA A 161 5.23 5.75 10.01
CA ALA A 161 4.33 5.55 11.14
C ALA A 161 4.84 4.52 12.15
N ILE A 162 5.67 3.55 11.70
CA ILE A 162 6.22 2.48 12.54
C ILE A 162 7.53 2.97 13.17
N THR A 163 7.45 3.41 14.42
CA THR A 163 8.61 3.93 15.16
C THR A 163 9.04 3.04 16.32
N THR A 164 8.13 2.32 16.94
CA THR A 164 8.35 1.63 18.22
C THR A 164 8.79 0.18 18.00
N ASN A 165 8.07 -0.59 17.21
CA ASN A 165 8.30 -2.02 17.03
C ASN A 165 9.16 -2.28 15.78
N THR A 166 10.43 -1.88 15.85
CA THR A 166 11.40 -2.08 14.79
C THR A 166 12.41 -3.17 15.16
N LYS A 167 12.95 -3.85 14.14
CA LYS A 167 14.03 -4.83 14.27
C LYS A 167 15.08 -4.61 13.20
N ALA A 168 16.29 -4.24 13.60
CA ALA A 168 17.41 -4.13 12.69
C ALA A 168 18.01 -5.51 12.44
N MET A 169 18.10 -5.91 11.16
CA MET A 169 18.62 -7.21 10.75
C MET A 169 20.12 -7.22 10.50
N SER A 170 20.79 -6.05 10.48
CA SER A 170 22.24 -5.92 10.25
C SER A 170 22.73 -6.73 9.04
N SER A 171 22.03 -6.62 7.91
CA SER A 171 22.29 -7.35 6.66
C SER A 171 22.09 -8.87 6.73
N LYS A 172 21.53 -9.40 7.82
CA LYS A 172 21.15 -10.82 7.87
C LYS A 172 19.84 -11.06 7.12
N PRO A 173 19.67 -12.22 6.47
CA PRO A 173 18.41 -12.60 5.86
C PRO A 173 17.31 -12.73 6.93
N LEU A 174 16.09 -12.41 6.55
CA LEU A 174 14.93 -12.58 7.43
C LEU A 174 14.59 -14.06 7.54
N GLY A 175 14.61 -14.58 8.76
CA GLY A 175 14.26 -15.98 9.07
C GLY A 175 12.90 -16.11 9.76
N LEU A 176 12.43 -17.34 9.90
CA LEU A 176 11.15 -17.64 10.56
C LEU A 176 11.13 -17.22 12.04
N TRP A 177 12.25 -17.35 12.73
CA TRP A 177 12.40 -16.90 14.12
C TRP A 177 12.28 -15.38 14.27
N ASP A 178 12.74 -14.64 13.25
CA ASP A 178 12.62 -13.18 13.25
C ASP A 178 11.16 -12.75 13.08
N ILE A 179 10.40 -13.48 12.26
CA ILE A 179 8.95 -13.27 12.10
C ILE A 179 8.24 -13.56 13.43
N ALA A 180 8.55 -14.69 14.09
CA ALA A 180 7.97 -15.03 15.38
C ALA A 180 8.28 -13.98 16.46
N ASP A 181 9.49 -13.43 16.49
CA ASP A 181 9.90 -12.37 17.40
C ASP A 181 9.12 -11.06 17.15
N MET A 182 8.88 -10.72 15.89
CA MET A 182 8.04 -9.57 15.54
C MET A 182 6.58 -9.76 15.99
N VAL A 183 6.01 -10.97 15.80
CA VAL A 183 4.67 -11.31 16.30
C VAL A 183 4.60 -11.19 17.83
N LYS A 184 5.63 -11.68 18.52
CA LYS A 184 5.76 -11.53 19.98
C LYS A 184 5.75 -10.07 20.44
N LYS A 185 6.43 -9.18 19.70
CA LYS A 185 6.42 -7.73 20.00
C LYS A 185 5.03 -7.12 19.83
N ILE A 186 4.29 -7.51 18.78
CA ILE A 186 2.90 -7.07 18.56
C ILE A 186 2.01 -7.54 19.71
N TYR A 187 2.12 -8.80 20.11
CA TYR A 187 1.37 -9.35 21.23
C TYR A 187 1.71 -8.64 22.54
N GLY A 188 3.00 -8.39 22.82
CA GLY A 188 3.46 -7.64 23.99
C GLY A 188 2.99 -6.19 24.03
N ALA A 189 2.65 -5.61 22.89
CA ALA A 189 2.03 -4.29 22.78
C ALA A 189 0.48 -4.33 22.90
N ASN A 190 -0.10 -5.46 23.27
CA ASN A 190 -1.56 -5.68 23.36
C ASN A 190 -2.31 -5.38 22.05
N ALA A 191 -1.64 -5.52 20.91
CA ALA A 191 -2.26 -5.36 19.61
C ALA A 191 -2.85 -6.70 19.12
N PRO A 192 -3.95 -6.66 18.35
CA PRO A 192 -4.57 -7.89 17.85
C PRO A 192 -3.62 -8.61 16.88
N THR A 193 -3.51 -9.92 17.05
CA THR A 193 -2.65 -10.79 16.25
C THR A 193 -3.39 -11.50 15.11
N ASP A 194 -4.67 -11.24 14.96
CA ASP A 194 -5.49 -11.80 13.88
C ASP A 194 -5.28 -11.04 12.58
N GLY A 195 -5.09 -11.77 11.47
CA GLY A 195 -4.93 -11.17 10.14
C GLY A 195 -3.58 -10.47 9.93
N LEU A 196 -2.54 -10.96 10.59
CA LEU A 196 -1.18 -10.47 10.37
C LEU A 196 -0.70 -10.82 8.96
N CYS A 197 -0.08 -9.85 8.31
CA CYS A 197 0.51 -9.99 7.00
C CYS A 197 1.95 -9.46 7.01
N LEU A 198 2.88 -10.28 6.55
CA LEU A 198 4.24 -9.86 6.27
C LEU A 198 4.31 -9.33 4.84
N TRP A 199 4.50 -8.02 4.74
CA TRP A 199 4.63 -7.29 3.50
C TRP A 199 6.12 -7.14 3.18
N CYS A 200 6.61 -7.85 2.17
CA CYS A 200 8.02 -7.89 1.84
C CYS A 200 8.27 -7.92 0.33
N ASP A 201 9.50 -7.62 -0.07
CA ASP A 201 9.95 -7.75 -1.44
C ASP A 201 10.16 -9.21 -1.84
N ALA A 202 10.32 -9.46 -3.14
CA ALA A 202 10.53 -10.80 -3.67
C ALA A 202 11.78 -11.48 -3.08
N THR A 203 12.86 -10.73 -2.89
CA THR A 203 14.11 -11.25 -2.35
C THR A 203 13.92 -11.76 -0.93
N THR A 204 13.27 -10.97 -0.09
CA THR A 204 12.95 -11.36 1.30
C THR A 204 12.01 -12.54 1.35
N LEU A 205 11.01 -12.59 0.45
CA LEU A 205 10.08 -13.72 0.36
C LEU A 205 10.82 -15.04 0.03
N PHE A 206 11.76 -15.01 -0.93
CA PHE A 206 12.59 -16.17 -1.25
C PHE A 206 13.51 -16.56 -0.08
N GLN A 207 14.05 -15.59 0.67
CA GLN A 207 14.87 -15.87 1.86
C GLN A 207 14.07 -16.60 2.95
N VAL A 208 12.85 -16.13 3.25
CA VAL A 208 11.96 -16.77 4.23
C VAL A 208 11.61 -18.18 3.79
N ASN A 209 11.31 -18.40 2.51
CA ASN A 209 11.03 -19.73 1.98
C ASN A 209 12.27 -20.66 2.07
N ALA A 210 13.46 -20.14 1.77
CA ALA A 210 14.70 -20.92 1.89
C ALA A 210 15.01 -21.32 3.34
N ASP A 211 14.80 -20.40 4.29
CA ASP A 211 14.95 -20.68 5.72
C ASP A 211 13.94 -21.73 6.20
N ALA A 212 12.69 -21.67 5.72
CA ALA A 212 11.67 -22.68 6.02
C ALA A 212 12.06 -24.07 5.55
N VAL A 213 12.60 -24.19 4.34
CA VAL A 213 13.06 -25.45 3.76
C VAL A 213 14.27 -25.99 4.53
N GLN A 214 15.24 -25.14 4.88
CA GLN A 214 16.43 -25.53 5.65
C GLN A 214 16.07 -26.04 7.06
N ASN A 215 15.05 -25.46 7.68
CA ASN A 215 14.58 -25.90 9.00
C ASN A 215 13.55 -27.05 8.93
N GLY A 216 13.34 -27.67 7.77
CA GLY A 216 12.40 -28.77 7.58
C GLY A 216 10.94 -28.39 7.76
N LEU A 217 10.63 -27.09 7.71
CA LEU A 217 9.27 -26.58 7.80
C LEU A 217 8.69 -26.36 6.40
N THR A 218 7.45 -26.74 6.22
CA THR A 218 6.74 -26.50 4.96
C THR A 218 5.96 -25.20 5.07
N VAL A 219 6.21 -24.26 4.17
CA VAL A 219 5.35 -23.08 4.04
C VAL A 219 4.05 -23.57 3.39
N VAL A 220 2.97 -23.56 4.14
CA VAL A 220 1.67 -24.01 3.63
C VAL A 220 1.11 -22.90 2.74
N PRO A 221 0.80 -23.17 1.46
CA PRO A 221 0.06 -22.23 0.64
C PRO A 221 -1.30 -21.96 1.30
N ALA A 222 -1.62 -20.71 1.52
CA ALA A 222 -2.94 -20.37 2.03
C ALA A 222 -4.00 -20.70 0.97
N ALA A 223 -5.04 -21.42 1.36
CA ALA A 223 -6.17 -21.73 0.48
C ALA A 223 -7.02 -20.49 0.14
N ARG A 224 -6.62 -19.30 0.59
CA ARG A 224 -7.33 -18.04 0.39
C ARG A 224 -6.62 -17.19 -0.65
N GLU A 225 -7.26 -16.97 -1.76
CA GLU A 225 -6.86 -15.98 -2.75
C GLU A 225 -7.48 -14.62 -2.38
N ILE A 226 -6.64 -13.59 -2.35
CA ILE A 226 -7.10 -12.19 -2.25
C ILE A 226 -6.67 -11.52 -3.55
N ASN A 227 -7.62 -11.04 -4.34
CA ASN A 227 -7.41 -10.38 -5.62
C ASN A 227 -6.52 -11.20 -6.61
N GLY A 228 -6.70 -12.51 -6.64
CA GLY A 228 -5.98 -13.41 -7.55
C GLY A 228 -4.50 -13.63 -7.22
N ILE A 229 -4.07 -13.27 -6.00
CA ILE A 229 -2.72 -13.50 -5.51
C ILE A 229 -2.76 -14.60 -4.44
N ALA A 230 -2.02 -15.68 -4.66
CA ALA A 230 -1.87 -16.73 -3.67
C ALA A 230 -1.01 -16.23 -2.50
N LEU A 231 -1.53 -16.35 -1.28
CA LEU A 231 -0.82 -16.03 -0.05
C LEU A 231 -0.24 -17.30 0.54
N SER A 232 1.06 -17.28 0.84
CA SER A 232 1.69 -18.28 1.73
C SER A 232 1.51 -17.84 3.17
N SER A 233 1.47 -18.76 4.12
CA SER A 233 1.34 -18.46 5.53
C SER A 233 2.40 -19.15 6.38
N VAL A 234 2.80 -18.48 7.45
CA VAL A 234 3.64 -19.03 8.51
C VAL A 234 2.81 -19.13 9.78
N VAL A 235 2.68 -20.33 10.32
CA VAL A 235 1.95 -20.55 11.58
C VAL A 235 2.91 -20.37 12.73
N THR A 236 2.60 -19.42 13.61
CA THR A 236 3.31 -19.21 14.87
C THR A 236 2.42 -19.61 16.05
N PRO A 237 2.99 -19.90 17.24
CA PRO A 237 2.19 -20.23 18.43
C PRO A 237 1.19 -19.15 18.86
N ILE A 238 1.39 -17.91 18.41
CA ILE A 238 0.57 -16.75 18.81
C ILE A 238 -0.45 -16.38 17.72
N GLY A 239 -0.16 -16.71 16.45
CA GLY A 239 -1.04 -16.39 15.33
C GLY A 239 -0.48 -16.80 14.00
N VAL A 240 -1.29 -16.64 12.95
CA VAL A 240 -0.90 -16.95 11.57
C VAL A 240 -0.47 -15.66 10.88
N VAL A 241 0.69 -15.70 10.25
CA VAL A 241 1.24 -14.61 9.44
C VAL A 241 1.15 -14.99 7.97
N TYR A 242 0.43 -14.20 7.19
CA TYR A 242 0.34 -14.37 5.74
C TYR A 242 1.49 -13.64 5.06
N LEU A 243 2.20 -14.33 4.17
CA LEU A 243 3.29 -13.74 3.40
C LEU A 243 2.71 -13.07 2.14
N TYR A 244 3.07 -11.83 1.91
CA TYR A 244 2.56 -11.05 0.79
C TYR A 244 3.68 -10.33 0.05
N LEU A 245 3.67 -10.44 -1.28
CA LEU A 245 4.61 -9.71 -2.11
C LEU A 245 4.21 -8.24 -2.15
N GLY A 246 4.98 -7.40 -1.45
CA GLY A 246 4.79 -5.96 -1.38
C GLY A 246 5.51 -5.24 -2.50
N GLU A 247 4.88 -4.20 -2.97
CA GLU A 247 5.46 -3.24 -3.91
C GLU A 247 5.77 -1.94 -3.18
N CYS A 248 6.61 -1.11 -3.78
CA CYS A 248 6.97 0.22 -3.23
C CYS A 248 7.63 0.20 -1.84
N LEU A 249 8.19 -0.92 -1.40
CA LEU A 249 8.97 -0.97 -0.17
C LEU A 249 10.37 -0.40 -0.37
N PRO A 250 10.97 0.23 0.65
CA PRO A 250 12.41 0.48 0.64
C PRO A 250 13.18 -0.83 0.56
N ALA A 251 14.30 -0.85 -0.18
CA ALA A 251 15.12 -2.04 -0.32
C ALA A 251 15.53 -2.61 1.06
N GLY A 252 15.42 -3.93 1.22
CA GLY A 252 15.77 -4.63 2.45
C GLY A 252 14.84 -4.34 3.63
N THR A 253 13.63 -3.88 3.38
CA THR A 253 12.62 -3.61 4.42
C THR A 253 11.46 -4.58 4.28
N ALA A 254 11.02 -5.14 5.40
CA ALA A 254 9.78 -5.91 5.50
C ALA A 254 8.89 -5.30 6.58
N LEU A 255 7.58 -5.27 6.35
CA LEU A 255 6.60 -4.73 7.27
C LEU A 255 5.66 -5.85 7.73
N LEU A 256 5.54 -6.04 9.05
CA LEU A 256 4.52 -6.89 9.62
C LEU A 256 3.31 -6.03 9.99
N LEU A 257 2.21 -6.19 9.28
CA LEU A 257 1.02 -5.37 9.36
C LEU A 257 -0.19 -6.20 9.78
N ASN A 258 -1.05 -5.62 10.59
CA ASN A 258 -2.40 -6.14 10.74
C ASN A 258 -3.30 -5.50 9.69
N LEU A 259 -3.62 -6.24 8.63
CA LEU A 259 -4.44 -5.71 7.53
C LEU A 259 -5.86 -5.32 7.98
N ASN A 260 -6.36 -5.87 9.09
CA ASN A 260 -7.67 -5.50 9.61
C ASN A 260 -7.68 -4.09 10.23
N ALA A 261 -6.52 -3.61 10.68
CA ALA A 261 -6.36 -2.28 11.27
C ALA A 261 -6.01 -1.21 10.23
N VAL A 262 -5.61 -1.59 9.02
CA VAL A 262 -5.22 -0.64 7.96
C VAL A 262 -6.45 -0.18 7.17
N SER A 263 -6.63 1.12 7.07
CA SER A 263 -7.67 1.79 6.26
C SER A 263 -7.10 3.06 5.64
N TYR A 264 -7.73 3.58 4.60
CA TYR A 264 -7.36 4.88 4.06
C TYR A 264 -8.49 5.89 4.26
N THR A 265 -8.13 7.16 4.31
CA THR A 265 -9.08 8.27 4.49
C THR A 265 -8.99 9.22 3.29
N HIS A 266 -10.12 9.58 2.71
CA HIS A 266 -10.19 10.57 1.63
C HIS A 266 -11.09 11.74 2.00
N LEU A 267 -10.77 12.89 1.42
CA LEU A 267 -11.54 14.12 1.60
C LEU A 267 -12.80 14.07 0.74
N THR A 268 -13.96 14.31 1.34
CA THR A 268 -15.19 14.52 0.60
C THR A 268 -15.23 15.95 0.09
N LEU A 269 -15.28 16.12 -1.22
CA LEU A 269 -15.50 17.43 -1.83
C LEU A 269 -16.97 17.86 -1.62
N PRO A 270 -17.25 19.13 -1.31
CA PRO A 270 -18.61 19.63 -1.29
C PRO A 270 -19.23 19.51 -2.68
N THR A 271 -20.44 18.95 -2.75
CA THR A 271 -21.18 18.71 -3.99
C THR A 271 -21.80 19.97 -4.62
N THR A 272 -21.48 21.15 -4.12
CA THR A 272 -21.94 22.40 -4.75
C THR A 272 -21.12 22.68 -5.99
N SER A 273 -21.67 22.32 -7.16
CA SER A 273 -21.21 22.87 -8.44
C SER A 273 -21.44 24.36 -8.46
N ARG A 274 -20.41 25.14 -8.72
CA ARG A 274 -20.56 26.50 -9.21
C ARG A 274 -20.77 26.48 -10.71
#